data_5395ef6e11d122ba4c5afac3a251c14e
#
_entry.id   5395ef6e11d122ba4c5afac3a251c14e
#
_cell.length_a   1.000
_cell.length_b   1.000
_cell.length_c   1.000
_cell.angle_alpha   90.00
_cell.angle_beta   90.00
_cell.angle_gamma   90.00
#
_symmetry.space_group_name_H-M   'P 1'
#
loop_
_entity.id
_entity.type
_entity.pdbx_description
1 polymer ?
#
loop_
_entity_poly.entity_id
_entity_poly.type
_entity_poly.pdbx_seq_one_letter_code
_entity_poly.pdbx_strand_id
1 'polypeptide(L)'
;MQFQVMSRRDCVKYSYGSHEESSIVISINDSADIGVRQLPNKFNNIKAQLSLFFDDIQPYRGMKYWKKDEGVIIENYTNADGFVYESRMYQLMTEKDAKKIIGFVKTWYNKVDKIIVHCNAGISRSSGVCAGIMKCFTGDDRQIYDNPYYHPNTLCYNLILNEYYKEGGKSNGED
;
A
#
# COMPACT_ATOMS: atom_id res chain seq x y z
N MET A 1 9.98 -10.67 13.22
CA MET A 1 9.45 -10.18 11.92
C MET A 1 10.16 -8.89 11.56
N GLN A 2 10.77 -8.82 10.39
CA GLN A 2 11.38 -7.59 9.86
C GLN A 2 10.42 -6.91 8.87
N PHE A 3 10.47 -5.57 8.82
CA PHE A 3 9.71 -4.78 7.86
C PHE A 3 10.64 -3.93 7.03
N GLN A 4 10.41 -3.88 5.73
CA GLN A 4 11.25 -3.12 4.82
C GLN A 4 10.42 -2.39 3.76
N VAL A 5 10.65 -1.07 3.63
CA VAL A 5 10.10 -0.26 2.56
C VAL A 5 11.14 -0.12 1.47
N MET A 6 10.73 -0.29 0.23
CA MET A 6 11.62 -0.18 -0.93
C MET A 6 11.02 0.69 -2.04
N SER A 7 11.87 1.24 -2.88
CA SER A 7 11.46 1.67 -4.21
C SER A 7 11.19 0.45 -5.11
N ARG A 8 10.44 0.64 -6.21
CA ARG A 8 10.25 -0.41 -7.22
C ARG A 8 11.58 -0.91 -7.76
N ARG A 9 12.51 0.01 -8.05
CA ARG A 9 13.85 -0.30 -8.56
C ARG A 9 14.62 -1.20 -7.58
N ASP A 10 14.59 -0.87 -6.29
CA ASP A 10 15.34 -1.63 -5.29
C ASP A 10 14.69 -2.98 -5.01
N CYS A 11 13.36 -3.05 -5.02
CA CYS A 11 12.64 -4.31 -4.89
C CYS A 11 12.91 -5.27 -6.08
N VAL A 12 13.00 -4.73 -7.31
CA VAL A 12 13.40 -5.51 -8.49
C VAL A 12 14.84 -6.03 -8.31
N LYS A 13 15.79 -5.20 -7.87
CA LYS A 13 17.16 -5.66 -7.60
C LYS A 13 17.18 -6.72 -6.51
N TYR A 14 16.42 -6.54 -5.43
CA TYR A 14 16.28 -7.50 -4.35
C TYR A 14 15.78 -8.85 -4.89
N SER A 15 14.80 -8.86 -5.78
CA SER A 15 14.23 -10.09 -6.33
C SER A 15 15.20 -10.94 -7.15
N TYR A 16 16.29 -10.35 -7.65
CA TYR A 16 17.37 -11.05 -8.35
C TYR A 16 18.54 -11.49 -7.43
N GLY A 17 18.57 -10.99 -6.20
CA GLY A 17 19.60 -11.31 -5.23
C GLY A 17 19.38 -12.68 -4.57
N SER A 18 20.41 -13.26 -3.97
CA SER A 18 20.30 -14.42 -3.09
C SER A 18 20.11 -13.93 -1.66
N HIS A 19 19.08 -14.42 -0.98
CA HIS A 19 18.75 -14.04 0.38
C HIS A 19 18.53 -15.28 1.23
N GLU A 20 19.07 -15.30 2.45
CA GLU A 20 18.84 -16.38 3.41
C GLU A 20 17.45 -16.27 4.04
N GLU A 21 17.00 -15.04 4.29
CA GLU A 21 15.71 -14.74 4.91
C GLU A 21 14.54 -14.95 3.95
N SER A 22 13.51 -15.63 4.43
CA SER A 22 12.26 -15.77 3.69
C SER A 22 11.45 -14.48 3.74
N SER A 23 10.80 -14.10 2.64
CA SER A 23 10.03 -12.84 2.56
C SER A 23 8.74 -12.97 1.80
N ILE A 24 7.84 -12.03 2.03
CA ILE A 24 6.71 -11.71 1.16
C ILE A 24 6.82 -10.28 0.67
N VAL A 25 6.20 -10.01 -0.48
CA VAL A 25 6.22 -8.69 -1.11
C VAL A 25 4.80 -8.17 -1.31
N ILE A 26 4.56 -6.94 -0.87
CA ILE A 26 3.37 -6.16 -1.21
C ILE A 26 3.80 -5.10 -2.22
N SER A 27 3.33 -5.27 -3.45
CA SER A 27 3.70 -4.44 -4.61
C SER A 27 2.58 -3.44 -4.90
N ILE A 28 2.85 -2.16 -4.71
CA ILE A 28 1.90 -1.07 -4.98
C ILE A 28 2.33 -0.35 -6.24
N ASN A 29 1.50 -0.47 -7.27
CA ASN A 29 1.72 0.09 -8.61
C ASN A 29 0.77 1.27 -8.85
N ASP A 30 1.09 2.12 -9.82
CA ASP A 30 0.18 3.17 -10.25
C ASP A 30 -1.03 2.54 -10.96
N SER A 31 -2.19 3.20 -10.91
CA SER A 31 -3.43 2.67 -11.51
C SER A 31 -3.29 2.44 -13.02
N ALA A 32 -2.48 3.25 -13.70
CA ALA A 32 -2.17 3.11 -15.12
C ALA A 32 -1.29 1.88 -15.44
N ASP A 33 -0.65 1.28 -14.44
CA ASP A 33 0.25 0.12 -14.61
C ASP A 33 -0.49 -1.23 -14.66
N ILE A 34 -1.83 -1.23 -14.68
CA ILE A 34 -2.62 -2.46 -14.79
C ILE A 34 -2.23 -3.20 -16.07
N GLY A 35 -1.73 -4.44 -15.92
CA GLY A 35 -1.23 -5.24 -17.03
C GLY A 35 0.27 -5.10 -17.33
N VAL A 36 0.97 -4.17 -16.69
CA VAL A 36 2.43 -4.12 -16.76
C VAL A 36 3.02 -5.31 -16.00
N ARG A 37 4.10 -5.88 -16.55
CA ARG A 37 4.78 -7.04 -15.97
C ARG A 37 5.23 -6.73 -14.55
N GLN A 38 4.68 -7.46 -13.61
CA GLN A 38 5.01 -7.37 -12.19
C GLN A 38 6.40 -7.96 -11.91
N LEU A 39 6.86 -7.84 -10.67
CA LEU A 39 8.11 -8.48 -10.23
C LEU A 39 8.16 -9.94 -10.70
N PRO A 40 9.32 -10.41 -11.17
CA PRO A 40 9.46 -11.81 -11.58
C PRO A 40 9.03 -12.73 -10.43
N ASN A 41 8.09 -13.61 -10.73
CA ASN A 41 7.69 -14.64 -9.79
C ASN A 41 8.87 -15.60 -9.56
N LYS A 42 9.22 -15.80 -8.31
CA LYS A 42 10.11 -16.86 -7.81
C LYS A 42 11.61 -16.65 -8.01
N PHE A 43 12.18 -15.64 -7.41
CA PHE A 43 13.61 -15.70 -7.12
C PHE A 43 13.83 -15.62 -5.61
N ASN A 44 14.59 -16.62 -5.10
CA ASN A 44 15.35 -16.55 -3.86
C ASN A 44 14.56 -16.15 -2.58
N ASN A 45 13.71 -17.06 -2.08
CA ASN A 45 13.02 -16.91 -0.80
C ASN A 45 11.87 -15.90 -0.73
N ILE A 46 11.44 -15.30 -1.83
CA ILE A 46 10.12 -14.61 -1.87
C ILE A 46 9.03 -15.68 -1.97
N LYS A 47 8.31 -15.89 -0.87
CA LYS A 47 7.30 -16.96 -0.74
C LYS A 47 5.98 -16.62 -1.41
N ALA A 48 5.61 -15.33 -1.40
CA ALA A 48 4.37 -14.83 -2.00
C ALA A 48 4.47 -13.35 -2.34
N GLN A 49 3.64 -12.91 -3.29
CA GLN A 49 3.49 -11.52 -3.69
C GLN A 49 2.01 -11.15 -3.79
N LEU A 50 1.67 -9.97 -3.26
CA LEU A 50 0.39 -9.31 -3.46
C LEU A 50 0.59 -8.05 -4.30
N SER A 51 -0.10 -7.94 -5.42
CA SER A 51 -0.03 -6.74 -6.28
C SER A 51 -1.32 -5.93 -6.18
N LEU A 52 -1.16 -4.63 -6.04
CA LEU A 52 -2.22 -3.64 -5.90
C LEU A 52 -1.97 -2.49 -6.87
N PHE A 53 -3.04 -1.81 -7.28
CA PHE A 53 -3.01 -0.75 -8.28
C PHE A 53 -3.82 0.44 -7.78
N PHE A 54 -3.14 1.46 -7.26
CA PHE A 54 -3.73 2.72 -6.84
C PHE A 54 -2.68 3.83 -6.80
N ASP A 55 -3.14 5.06 -6.97
CA ASP A 55 -2.29 6.24 -7.12
C ASP A 55 -1.91 6.86 -5.77
N ASP A 56 -0.83 7.65 -5.75
CA ASP A 56 -0.34 8.32 -4.55
C ASP A 56 -1.08 9.63 -4.31
N ILE A 57 -2.35 9.51 -3.96
CA ILE A 57 -3.22 10.64 -3.66
C ILE A 57 -3.66 10.59 -2.20
N GLN A 58 -3.66 11.74 -1.55
CA GLN A 58 -4.26 11.92 -0.23
C GLN A 58 -5.52 12.78 -0.40
N PRO A 59 -6.70 12.31 0.04
CA PRO A 59 -7.92 13.09 -0.05
C PRO A 59 -7.79 14.41 0.73
N TYR A 60 -8.27 15.48 0.17
CA TYR A 60 -8.35 16.77 0.81
C TYR A 60 -9.81 17.29 0.88
N ARG A 61 -10.07 18.28 1.73
CA ARG A 61 -11.41 18.87 1.86
C ARG A 61 -11.83 19.53 0.55
N GLY A 62 -12.95 19.09 0.00
CA GLY A 62 -13.47 19.60 -1.29
C GLY A 62 -13.11 18.76 -2.50
N MET A 63 -12.31 17.69 -2.34
CA MET A 63 -12.05 16.75 -3.43
C MET A 63 -13.36 16.14 -3.92
N LYS A 64 -13.56 16.15 -5.24
CA LYS A 64 -14.76 15.58 -5.88
C LYS A 64 -14.47 14.15 -6.32
N TYR A 65 -15.26 13.22 -5.81
CA TYR A 65 -15.22 11.82 -6.23
C TYR A 65 -16.14 11.61 -7.43
N TRP A 66 -15.63 10.90 -8.46
CA TRP A 66 -16.45 10.39 -9.56
C TRP A 66 -17.24 9.17 -9.13
N LYS A 67 -16.54 8.22 -8.47
CA LYS A 67 -17.11 7.00 -7.91
C LYS A 67 -16.51 6.77 -6.53
N LYS A 68 -17.14 7.31 -5.51
CA LYS A 68 -16.62 7.30 -4.13
C LYS A 68 -16.38 5.87 -3.61
N ASP A 69 -17.32 4.97 -3.85
CA ASP A 69 -17.25 3.59 -3.35
C ASP A 69 -16.17 2.75 -4.06
N GLU A 70 -15.76 3.17 -5.27
CA GLU A 70 -14.66 2.57 -6.02
C GLU A 70 -13.33 3.30 -5.80
N GLY A 71 -13.31 4.40 -5.06
CA GLY A 71 -12.11 5.22 -4.83
C GLY A 71 -11.67 6.04 -6.05
N VAL A 72 -12.54 6.20 -7.06
CA VAL A 72 -12.18 6.94 -8.28
C VAL A 72 -12.48 8.42 -8.12
N ILE A 73 -11.48 9.25 -8.40
CA ILE A 73 -11.61 10.71 -8.44
C ILE A 73 -11.23 11.24 -9.83
N ILE A 74 -11.80 12.38 -10.18
CA ILE A 74 -11.41 13.15 -11.37
C ILE A 74 -11.02 14.55 -10.94
N GLU A 75 -9.83 14.98 -11.33
CA GLU A 75 -9.39 16.37 -11.23
C GLU A 75 -9.48 17.03 -12.60
N ASN A 76 -10.20 18.17 -12.66
CA ASN A 76 -10.32 18.99 -13.85
C ASN A 76 -9.43 20.23 -13.72
N TYR A 77 -8.56 20.43 -14.68
CA TYR A 77 -7.74 21.62 -14.79
C TYR A 77 -8.42 22.62 -15.72
N THR A 78 -8.67 23.81 -15.23
CA THR A 78 -9.39 24.87 -15.96
C THR A 78 -8.44 26.04 -16.25
N ASN A 79 -8.66 26.70 -17.41
CA ASN A 79 -8.01 27.98 -17.69
C ASN A 79 -8.68 29.12 -16.91
N ALA A 80 -8.19 30.36 -17.09
CA ALA A 80 -8.71 31.55 -16.42
C ALA A 80 -10.21 31.83 -16.72
N ASP A 81 -10.71 31.38 -17.86
CA ASP A 81 -12.11 31.55 -18.30
C ASP A 81 -13.01 30.40 -17.80
N GLY A 82 -12.47 29.45 -17.04
CA GLY A 82 -13.21 28.32 -16.48
C GLY A 82 -13.42 27.13 -17.43
N PHE A 83 -12.81 27.16 -18.64
CA PHE A 83 -12.85 26.00 -19.54
C PHE A 83 -11.91 24.89 -19.08
N VAL A 84 -12.41 23.66 -19.00
CA VAL A 84 -11.61 22.48 -18.70
C VAL A 84 -10.73 22.16 -19.92
N TYR A 85 -9.41 22.19 -19.72
CA TYR A 85 -8.45 21.83 -20.77
C TYR A 85 -7.78 20.47 -20.53
N GLU A 86 -7.82 19.97 -19.32
CA GLU A 86 -7.29 18.66 -18.94
C GLU A 86 -8.15 18.05 -17.84
N SER A 87 -8.36 16.74 -17.91
CA SER A 87 -8.98 15.95 -16.84
C SER A 87 -8.08 14.77 -16.52
N ARG A 88 -7.77 14.58 -15.24
CA ARG A 88 -6.99 13.42 -14.76
C ARG A 88 -7.85 12.57 -13.85
N MET A 89 -7.82 11.28 -14.10
CA MET A 89 -8.48 10.29 -13.27
C MET A 89 -7.45 9.56 -12.39
N TYR A 90 -7.78 9.43 -11.11
CA TYR A 90 -6.95 8.74 -10.13
C TYR A 90 -7.75 7.66 -9.44
N GLN A 91 -7.06 6.57 -9.09
CA GLN A 91 -7.57 5.49 -8.27
C GLN A 91 -6.97 5.59 -6.87
N LEU A 92 -7.79 5.83 -5.87
CA LEU A 92 -7.35 5.79 -4.47
C LEU A 92 -7.28 4.36 -3.96
N MET A 93 -6.46 4.11 -2.94
CA MET A 93 -6.56 2.90 -2.13
C MET A 93 -7.96 2.79 -1.52
N THR A 94 -8.53 1.61 -1.52
CA THR A 94 -9.87 1.32 -1.02
C THR A 94 -9.86 0.38 0.19
N GLU A 95 -11.00 0.27 0.90
CA GLU A 95 -11.18 -0.74 1.96
C GLU A 95 -10.98 -2.18 1.44
N LYS A 96 -11.33 -2.43 0.17
CA LYS A 96 -11.09 -3.74 -0.46
C LYS A 96 -9.60 -4.06 -0.58
N ASP A 97 -8.77 -3.05 -0.85
CA ASP A 97 -7.32 -3.21 -0.91
C ASP A 97 -6.73 -3.43 0.48
N ALA A 98 -7.19 -2.67 1.48
CA ALA A 98 -6.81 -2.87 2.88
C ALA A 98 -7.15 -4.30 3.35
N LYS A 99 -8.33 -4.80 3.03
CA LYS A 99 -8.76 -6.17 3.36
C LYS A 99 -7.84 -7.22 2.72
N LYS A 100 -7.48 -7.05 1.44
CA LYS A 100 -6.52 -7.95 0.78
C LYS A 100 -5.16 -7.93 1.48
N ILE A 101 -4.65 -6.73 1.84
CA ILE A 101 -3.37 -6.59 2.54
C ILE A 101 -3.40 -7.29 3.90
N ILE A 102 -4.41 -7.00 4.73
CA ILE A 102 -4.52 -7.60 6.07
C ILE A 102 -4.64 -9.12 5.99
N GLY A 103 -5.49 -9.64 5.10
CA GLY A 103 -5.64 -11.07 4.88
C GLY A 103 -4.33 -11.73 4.42
N PHE A 104 -3.61 -11.09 3.49
CA PHE A 104 -2.33 -11.56 3.01
C PHE A 104 -1.27 -11.58 4.13
N VAL A 105 -1.15 -10.51 4.90
CA VAL A 105 -0.21 -10.43 6.03
C VAL A 105 -0.56 -11.47 7.09
N LYS A 106 -1.81 -11.61 7.50
CA LYS A 106 -2.24 -12.64 8.47
C LYS A 106 -1.85 -14.06 8.02
N THR A 107 -1.96 -14.35 6.73
CA THR A 107 -1.61 -15.66 6.17
C THR A 107 -0.12 -15.99 6.31
N TRP A 108 0.75 -14.97 6.21
CA TRP A 108 2.20 -15.16 6.10
C TRP A 108 2.99 -14.69 7.32
N TYR A 109 2.43 -13.90 8.23
CA TYR A 109 3.15 -13.23 9.33
C TYR A 109 4.06 -14.15 10.14
N ASN A 110 3.60 -15.37 10.46
CA ASN A 110 4.37 -16.35 11.24
C ASN A 110 5.11 -17.38 10.37
N LYS A 111 5.16 -17.17 9.05
CA LYS A 111 5.75 -18.14 8.09
C LYS A 111 6.94 -17.58 7.32
N VAL A 112 7.23 -16.30 7.49
CA VAL A 112 8.36 -15.62 6.83
C VAL A 112 9.11 -14.75 7.82
N ASP A 113 10.32 -14.39 7.47
CA ASP A 113 11.20 -13.56 8.30
C ASP A 113 10.98 -12.08 8.04
N LYS A 114 10.53 -11.72 6.82
CA LYS A 114 10.48 -10.35 6.34
C LYS A 114 9.21 -10.03 5.53
N ILE A 115 8.65 -8.85 5.75
CA ILE A 115 7.61 -8.25 4.92
C ILE A 115 8.20 -7.05 4.20
N ILE A 116 8.19 -7.09 2.87
CA ILE A 116 8.65 -6.02 2.00
C ILE A 116 7.43 -5.32 1.42
N VAL A 117 7.38 -3.99 1.55
CA VAL A 117 6.35 -3.16 0.91
C VAL A 117 7.03 -2.18 -0.04
N HIS A 118 6.67 -2.19 -1.31
CA HIS A 118 7.22 -1.22 -2.25
C HIS A 118 6.13 -0.49 -3.01
N CYS A 119 6.44 0.74 -3.41
CA CYS A 119 5.73 1.50 -4.44
C CYS A 119 6.74 2.01 -5.46
N ASN A 120 6.40 2.98 -6.27
CA ASN A 120 7.32 3.50 -7.26
C ASN A 120 8.58 4.08 -6.62
N ALA A 121 8.44 5.09 -5.74
CA ALA A 121 9.56 5.78 -5.08
C ALA A 121 10.01 5.17 -3.74
N GLY A 122 9.16 4.39 -3.06
CA GLY A 122 9.46 3.87 -1.72
C GLY A 122 9.33 4.92 -0.61
N ILE A 123 8.50 5.95 -0.78
CA ILE A 123 8.44 7.10 0.14
C ILE A 123 7.07 7.27 0.80
N SER A 124 5.97 7.20 0.03
CA SER A 124 4.63 7.59 0.49
C SER A 124 3.68 6.41 0.66
N ARG A 125 3.15 5.82 -0.42
CA ARG A 125 2.19 4.69 -0.35
C ARG A 125 2.75 3.50 0.42
N SER A 126 3.94 3.05 0.06
CA SER A 126 4.57 1.89 0.68
C SER A 126 4.91 2.13 2.14
N SER A 127 5.36 3.32 2.52
CA SER A 127 5.61 3.66 3.93
C SER A 127 4.31 3.76 4.73
N GLY A 128 3.23 4.32 4.15
CA GLY A 128 1.92 4.37 4.79
C GLY A 128 1.34 2.98 5.06
N VAL A 129 1.39 2.09 4.05
CA VAL A 129 0.95 0.68 4.21
C VAL A 129 1.83 -0.06 5.21
N CYS A 130 3.17 0.09 5.12
CA CYS A 130 4.10 -0.59 6.02
C CYS A 130 3.91 -0.15 7.48
N ALA A 131 3.81 1.16 7.74
CA ALA A 131 3.54 1.70 9.06
C ALA A 131 2.21 1.16 9.64
N GLY A 132 1.15 1.13 8.83
CA GLY A 132 -0.13 0.56 9.23
C GLY A 132 -0.02 -0.91 9.62
N ILE A 133 0.67 -1.73 8.83
CA ILE A 133 0.92 -3.14 9.15
C ILE A 133 1.73 -3.27 10.45
N MET A 134 2.82 -2.52 10.59
CA MET A 134 3.64 -2.52 11.80
C MET A 134 2.80 -2.18 13.03
N LYS A 135 2.02 -1.10 12.97
CA LYS A 135 1.12 -0.70 14.05
C LYS A 135 0.15 -1.79 14.45
N CYS A 136 -0.47 -2.44 13.48
CA CYS A 136 -1.44 -3.51 13.71
C CYS A 136 -0.82 -4.77 14.34
N PHE A 137 0.35 -5.17 13.88
CA PHE A 137 0.93 -6.48 14.22
C PHE A 137 1.99 -6.43 15.33
N THR A 138 2.60 -5.26 15.57
CA THR A 138 3.63 -5.08 16.60
C THR A 138 3.32 -4.00 17.63
N GLY A 139 2.32 -3.16 17.38
CA GLY A 139 2.00 -1.99 18.20
C GLY A 139 2.93 -0.79 17.99
N ASP A 140 3.99 -0.94 17.17
CA ASP A 140 5.03 0.09 16.99
C ASP A 140 5.30 0.36 15.49
N ASP A 141 5.20 1.62 15.10
CA ASP A 141 5.40 2.12 13.73
C ASP A 141 6.50 3.20 13.64
N ARG A 142 7.26 3.42 14.74
CA ARG A 142 8.31 4.44 14.82
C ARG A 142 9.41 4.27 13.80
N GLN A 143 9.75 3.04 13.42
CA GLN A 143 10.75 2.78 12.36
C GLN A 143 10.43 3.56 11.07
N ILE A 144 9.15 3.80 10.80
CA ILE A 144 8.73 4.57 9.62
C ILE A 144 8.61 6.05 9.95
N TYR A 145 7.92 6.42 11.04
CA TYR A 145 7.65 7.82 11.36
C TYR A 145 8.86 8.60 11.85
N ASP A 146 9.83 7.96 12.52
CA ASP A 146 11.07 8.60 12.98
C ASP A 146 12.12 8.75 11.85
N ASN A 147 11.88 8.14 10.69
CA ASN A 147 12.78 8.25 9.56
C ASN A 147 12.35 9.41 8.62
N PRO A 148 13.14 10.49 8.52
CA PRO A 148 12.78 11.69 7.75
C PRO A 148 12.71 11.43 6.23
N TYR A 149 13.19 10.30 5.75
CA TYR A 149 13.08 9.91 4.34
C TYR A 149 11.65 9.53 3.94
N TYR A 150 10.86 9.03 4.90
CA TYR A 150 9.49 8.60 4.62
C TYR A 150 8.47 9.71 4.82
N HIS A 151 7.49 9.77 3.94
CA HIS A 151 6.32 10.63 4.04
C HIS A 151 5.04 9.77 3.91
N PRO A 152 4.66 9.04 4.98
CA PRO A 152 3.62 8.02 4.90
C PRO A 152 2.30 8.59 4.42
N ASN A 153 1.71 7.97 3.39
CA ASN A 153 0.38 8.30 2.91
C ASN A 153 -0.66 7.97 3.99
N THR A 154 -1.31 9.00 4.52
CA THR A 154 -2.22 8.88 5.66
C THR A 154 -3.50 8.12 5.32
N LEU A 155 -3.98 8.17 4.06
CA LEU A 155 -5.11 7.35 3.61
C LEU A 155 -4.76 5.87 3.70
N CYS A 156 -3.59 5.47 3.17
CA CYS A 156 -3.13 4.09 3.21
C CYS A 156 -3.00 3.59 4.65
N TYR A 157 -2.35 4.37 5.51
CA TYR A 157 -2.19 4.05 6.92
C TYR A 157 -3.53 3.83 7.62
N ASN A 158 -4.45 4.80 7.51
CA ASN A 158 -5.74 4.74 8.18
C ASN A 158 -6.64 3.60 7.69
N LEU A 159 -6.63 3.29 6.38
CA LEU A 159 -7.40 2.18 5.84
C LEU A 159 -6.90 0.83 6.38
N ILE A 160 -5.59 0.65 6.54
CA ILE A 160 -5.02 -0.56 7.16
C ILE A 160 -5.46 -0.69 8.61
N LEU A 161 -5.35 0.38 9.42
CA LEU A 161 -5.80 0.36 10.81
C LEU A 161 -7.30 0.04 10.91
N ASN A 162 -8.12 0.75 10.14
CA ASN A 162 -9.57 0.57 10.17
C ASN A 162 -9.97 -0.87 9.85
N GLU A 163 -9.37 -1.48 8.82
CA GLU A 163 -9.69 -2.86 8.45
C GLU A 163 -9.27 -3.85 9.52
N TYR A 164 -8.08 -3.70 10.09
CA TYR A 164 -7.57 -4.58 11.13
C TYR A 164 -8.45 -4.57 12.37
N TYR A 165 -8.84 -3.38 12.86
CA TYR A 165 -9.65 -3.24 14.07
C TYR A 165 -11.14 -3.53 13.85
N LYS A 166 -11.68 -3.38 12.64
CA LYS A 166 -13.03 -3.87 12.30
C LYS A 166 -13.17 -5.38 12.51
N GLU A 167 -12.15 -6.15 12.14
CA GLU A 167 -12.17 -7.61 12.32
C GLU A 167 -12.00 -8.01 13.79
N GLY A 168 -11.17 -7.28 14.57
CA GLY A 168 -10.98 -7.54 16.01
C GLY A 168 -12.20 -7.20 16.87
N GLY A 169 -13.03 -6.24 16.46
CA GLY A 169 -14.25 -5.85 17.16
C GLY A 169 -15.43 -6.82 16.98
N LYS A 170 -15.38 -7.73 16.01
CA LYS A 170 -16.44 -8.75 15.80
C LYS A 170 -16.25 -10.01 16.64
N SER A 171 -15.13 -10.17 17.32
CA SER A 171 -14.86 -11.36 18.15
C SER A 171 -15.34 -11.25 19.60
N ASN A 172 -15.89 -10.11 20.04
CA ASN A 172 -16.30 -9.88 21.43
C ASN A 172 -17.79 -9.58 21.61
N GLY A 173 -18.64 -10.03 20.73
CA GLY A 173 -20.07 -9.71 20.77
C GLY A 173 -21.02 -10.80 20.32
N GLU A 174 -20.76 -12.07 20.67
CA GLU A 174 -21.77 -13.14 20.64
C GLU A 174 -21.33 -14.23 21.62
N ASP A 175 -21.78 -14.10 22.85
CA ASP A 175 -22.09 -15.19 23.79
C ASP A 175 -23.39 -14.82 24.55
#